data_080a525940ff024bb03bdf8c0dc84ddb
#
_entry.id   080a525940ff024bb03bdf8c0dc84ddb
#
_cell.length_a   1.000
_cell.length_b   1.000
_cell.length_c   1.000
_cell.angle_alpha   90.00
_cell.angle_beta   90.00
_cell.angle_gamma   90.00
#
_symmetry.space_group_name_H-M   'P 1'
#
loop_
_entity.id
_entity.type
_entity.pdbx_description
1 polymer ?
#
loop_
_entity_poly.entity_id
_entity_poly.type
_entity_poly.pdbx_seq_one_letter_code
_entity_poly.pdbx_strand_id
1 'polypeptide(L)'
;MCTTFGLLMTNISFGQNTDTMKHTHKIKEHIWTQDEAEVKTTIEQFLIVAGNYNLDAMAKMMAHKANLGITRLKDNKWTTKTMLFDDYFTAAKNRRNLPYYEPVNQYTIHVSEGQLAFVKADAILYNFGVPIKHNIDYFTLIRENDDWKFVNISFTSTRLLPNDMIYDPIIFAKSYAQAWCSQNPEFVALFFAEDASLNINNGDAAVGRTAIAKDAKAFMDAFPDMTVRMDKLLTTPKGTEFHWTLTGTNTGPNGTGKKVKISGFELWQLDAKGLIKESKGNFDAEEYNRQLKYGAED
;
A
#
# COMPACT_ATOMS: atom_id res chain seq x y z
N MET A 1 21.35 -85.59 7.56
CA MET A 1 19.97 -85.35 7.25
C MET A 1 19.74 -83.87 7.49
N CYS A 2 19.79 -83.09 6.43
CA CYS A 2 19.64 -81.64 6.47
C CYS A 2 18.46 -81.30 5.57
N THR A 3 17.34 -80.81 6.17
CA THR A 3 16.12 -80.37 5.46
C THR A 3 16.20 -78.91 5.28
N THR A 4 16.35 -78.45 4.07
CA THR A 4 16.27 -77.04 3.63
C THR A 4 14.81 -76.62 3.51
N PHE A 5 14.42 -75.58 4.26
CA PHE A 5 13.14 -74.88 4.11
C PHE A 5 13.32 -73.69 3.15
N GLY A 6 12.68 -73.78 1.98
CA GLY A 6 12.61 -72.66 1.06
C GLY A 6 11.55 -71.65 1.45
N LEU A 7 11.96 -70.39 1.55
CA LEU A 7 11.07 -69.27 1.84
C LEU A 7 10.59 -68.66 0.48
N LEU A 8 9.30 -68.78 0.20
CA LEU A 8 8.66 -68.08 -0.91
C LEU A 8 8.44 -66.59 -0.49
N MET A 9 9.12 -65.70 -1.19
CA MET A 9 8.85 -64.26 -1.10
C MET A 9 7.72 -63.90 -2.08
N THR A 10 6.55 -63.58 -1.60
CA THR A 10 5.49 -62.99 -2.42
C THR A 10 5.69 -61.46 -2.43
N ASN A 11 6.01 -60.91 -3.58
CA ASN A 11 6.04 -59.46 -3.82
C ASN A 11 4.60 -58.92 -3.83
N ILE A 12 4.22 -58.20 -2.81
CA ILE A 12 2.98 -57.38 -2.79
C ILE A 12 3.38 -56.01 -3.30
N SER A 13 3.00 -55.68 -4.54
CA SER A 13 3.09 -54.37 -5.13
C SER A 13 1.98 -53.51 -4.56
N PHE A 14 2.32 -52.55 -3.69
CA PHE A 14 1.41 -51.49 -3.31
C PHE A 14 1.36 -50.41 -4.42
N GLY A 15 0.34 -50.46 -5.25
CA GLY A 15 0.00 -49.35 -6.14
C GLY A 15 -0.39 -48.12 -5.29
N GLN A 16 0.47 -47.10 -5.27
CA GLN A 16 0.13 -45.80 -4.76
C GLN A 16 -0.77 -45.08 -5.77
N ASN A 17 -2.05 -45.11 -5.52
CA ASN A 17 -3.03 -44.26 -6.21
C ASN A 17 -2.94 -42.88 -5.60
N THR A 18 -2.10 -41.99 -6.13
CA THR A 18 -2.05 -40.58 -5.78
C THR A 18 -3.09 -39.82 -6.60
N ASP A 19 -4.36 -40.03 -6.28
CA ASP A 19 -5.42 -39.09 -6.68
C ASP A 19 -5.32 -37.86 -5.79
N THR A 20 -4.45 -36.93 -6.13
CA THR A 20 -4.46 -35.57 -5.59
C THR A 20 -5.70 -34.85 -6.15
N MET A 21 -6.83 -34.97 -5.43
CA MET A 21 -7.96 -34.08 -5.62
C MET A 21 -7.47 -32.64 -5.39
N LYS A 22 -7.15 -31.95 -6.49
CA LYS A 22 -7.04 -30.49 -6.51
C LYS A 22 -8.44 -29.92 -6.26
N HIS A 23 -8.81 -29.74 -5.00
CA HIS A 23 -9.92 -28.88 -4.65
C HIS A 23 -9.51 -27.44 -4.97
N THR A 24 -9.70 -27.04 -6.23
CA THR A 24 -9.76 -25.64 -6.59
C THR A 24 -11.06 -25.09 -5.96
N HIS A 25 -10.98 -24.65 -4.70
CA HIS A 25 -12.00 -23.75 -4.19
C HIS A 25 -11.97 -22.50 -5.08
N LYS A 26 -12.90 -22.41 -6.03
CA LYS A 26 -13.25 -21.12 -6.62
C LYS A 26 -13.73 -20.27 -5.44
N ILE A 27 -12.86 -19.35 -4.98
CA ILE A 27 -13.26 -18.29 -4.08
C ILE A 27 -14.36 -17.56 -4.85
N LYS A 28 -15.61 -17.69 -4.42
CA LYS A 28 -16.71 -16.86 -4.95
C LYS A 28 -16.31 -15.44 -4.60
N GLU A 29 -16.04 -14.66 -5.63
CA GLU A 29 -15.80 -13.22 -5.47
C GLU A 29 -17.02 -12.62 -4.76
N HIS A 30 -16.81 -11.97 -3.62
CA HIS A 30 -17.88 -11.39 -2.84
C HIS A 30 -18.42 -10.18 -3.61
N ILE A 31 -19.71 -10.22 -3.94
CA ILE A 31 -20.37 -9.10 -4.62
C ILE A 31 -20.82 -8.12 -3.53
N TRP A 32 -20.13 -6.98 -3.46
CA TRP A 32 -20.46 -5.90 -2.53
C TRP A 32 -21.73 -5.16 -2.99
N THR A 33 -22.62 -4.81 -2.05
CA THR A 33 -23.65 -3.79 -2.30
C THR A 33 -22.99 -2.43 -2.54
N GLN A 34 -23.74 -1.45 -3.03
CA GLN A 34 -23.21 -0.11 -3.26
C GLN A 34 -22.68 0.50 -1.95
N ASP A 35 -23.45 0.45 -0.86
CA ASP A 35 -23.02 0.99 0.44
C ASP A 35 -21.77 0.28 0.99
N GLU A 36 -21.69 -1.05 0.86
CA GLU A 36 -20.51 -1.81 1.27
C GLU A 36 -19.27 -1.42 0.45
N ALA A 37 -19.42 -1.19 -0.85
CA ALA A 37 -18.34 -0.75 -1.73
C ALA A 37 -17.85 0.67 -1.38
N GLU A 38 -18.77 1.58 -1.05
CA GLU A 38 -18.46 2.93 -0.59
C GLU A 38 -17.70 2.91 0.75
N VAL A 39 -18.18 2.12 1.72
CA VAL A 39 -17.51 1.91 3.02
C VAL A 39 -16.12 1.35 2.83
N LYS A 40 -15.97 0.32 1.99
CA LYS A 40 -14.67 -0.29 1.66
C LYS A 40 -13.71 0.76 1.07
N THR A 41 -14.17 1.55 0.11
CA THR A 41 -13.39 2.63 -0.52
C THR A 41 -12.95 3.66 0.50
N THR A 42 -13.84 4.07 1.42
CA THR A 42 -13.53 5.01 2.49
C THR A 42 -12.42 4.48 3.41
N ILE A 43 -12.47 3.19 3.77
CA ILE A 43 -11.44 2.56 4.59
C ILE A 43 -10.10 2.48 3.85
N GLU A 44 -10.09 2.09 2.57
CA GLU A 44 -8.87 2.05 1.76
C GLU A 44 -8.22 3.43 1.64
N GLN A 45 -9.01 4.48 1.43
CA GLN A 45 -8.53 5.86 1.44
C GLN A 45 -7.95 6.26 2.80
N PHE A 46 -8.63 5.90 3.89
CA PHE A 46 -8.13 6.15 5.25
C PHE A 46 -6.78 5.46 5.49
N LEU A 47 -6.64 4.18 5.13
CA LEU A 47 -5.38 3.46 5.32
C LEU A 47 -4.22 4.06 4.53
N ILE A 48 -4.49 4.60 3.33
CA ILE A 48 -3.49 5.34 2.53
C ILE A 48 -3.05 6.62 3.25
N VAL A 49 -3.99 7.48 3.68
CA VAL A 49 -3.63 8.74 4.34
C VAL A 49 -3.01 8.50 5.72
N ALA A 50 -3.43 7.45 6.43
CA ALA A 50 -2.83 7.02 7.70
C ALA A 50 -1.39 6.52 7.51
N GLY A 51 -1.14 5.69 6.49
CA GLY A 51 0.18 5.20 6.13
C GLY A 51 1.14 6.31 5.71
N ASN A 52 0.62 7.38 5.14
CA ASN A 52 1.36 8.59 4.78
C ASN A 52 1.44 9.64 5.91
N TYR A 53 0.87 9.35 7.08
CA TYR A 53 0.78 10.31 8.19
C TYR A 53 0.20 11.68 7.80
N ASN A 54 -0.73 11.71 6.83
CA ASN A 54 -1.44 12.91 6.44
C ASN A 54 -2.56 13.21 7.45
N LEU A 55 -2.17 13.86 8.57
CA LEU A 55 -3.06 14.09 9.71
C LEU A 55 -4.27 14.97 9.35
N ASP A 56 -4.08 15.93 8.45
CA ASP A 56 -5.15 16.84 8.01
C ASP A 56 -6.19 16.09 7.17
N ALA A 57 -5.75 15.19 6.28
CA ALA A 57 -6.66 14.34 5.51
C ALA A 57 -7.38 13.33 6.41
N MET A 58 -6.65 12.71 7.37
CA MET A 58 -7.26 11.83 8.36
C MET A 58 -8.35 12.56 9.19
N ALA A 59 -8.06 13.78 9.65
CA ALA A 59 -9.00 14.55 10.47
C ALA A 59 -10.32 14.83 9.74
N LYS A 60 -10.27 15.07 8.42
CA LYS A 60 -11.49 15.30 7.60
C LYS A 60 -12.37 14.05 7.48
N MET A 61 -11.81 12.86 7.70
CA MET A 61 -12.54 11.61 7.64
C MET A 61 -13.17 11.21 8.99
N MET A 62 -12.82 11.89 10.08
CA MET A 62 -13.35 11.61 11.42
C MET A 62 -14.70 12.31 11.67
N ALA A 63 -15.62 11.60 12.32
CA ALA A 63 -16.80 12.22 12.96
C ALA A 63 -16.34 13.01 14.19
N HIS A 64 -17.20 13.89 14.69
CA HIS A 64 -16.92 14.64 15.91
C HIS A 64 -16.66 13.71 17.09
N LYS A 65 -15.57 13.92 17.83
CA LYS A 65 -15.13 13.09 18.97
C LYS A 65 -14.87 11.61 18.62
N ALA A 66 -14.45 11.32 17.40
CA ALA A 66 -14.06 9.97 17.02
C ALA A 66 -12.98 9.41 17.96
N ASN A 67 -13.06 8.09 18.22
CA ASN A 67 -12.21 7.39 19.17
C ASN A 67 -11.20 6.49 18.47
N LEU A 68 -10.00 6.39 19.06
CA LEU A 68 -8.96 5.47 18.68
C LEU A 68 -8.66 4.47 19.80
N GLY A 69 -8.76 3.17 19.53
CA GLY A 69 -8.37 2.08 20.42
C GLY A 69 -7.19 1.31 19.86
N ILE A 70 -6.11 1.20 20.62
CA ILE A 70 -4.90 0.50 20.18
C ILE A 70 -4.58 -0.60 21.16
N THR A 71 -4.58 -1.85 20.73
CA THR A 71 -4.20 -3.01 21.53
C THR A 71 -3.00 -3.70 20.89
N ARG A 72 -1.88 -3.79 21.61
CA ARG A 72 -0.62 -4.34 21.11
C ARG A 72 -0.09 -5.43 21.98
N LEU A 73 0.39 -6.50 21.35
CA LEU A 73 1.17 -7.54 22.02
C LEU A 73 2.65 -7.09 22.05
N LYS A 74 3.18 -6.91 23.26
CA LYS A 74 4.59 -6.61 23.50
C LYS A 74 5.09 -7.47 24.64
N ASP A 75 6.22 -8.14 24.46
CA ASP A 75 6.85 -9.01 25.47
C ASP A 75 5.85 -10.02 26.09
N ASN A 76 5.03 -10.65 25.24
CA ASN A 76 3.93 -11.57 25.61
C ASN A 76 2.84 -10.96 26.50
N LYS A 77 2.74 -9.64 26.57
CA LYS A 77 1.68 -8.93 27.29
C LYS A 77 0.89 -8.03 26.36
N TRP A 78 -0.43 -8.10 26.48
CA TRP A 78 -1.33 -7.18 25.81
C TRP A 78 -1.37 -5.85 26.56
N THR A 79 -1.23 -4.76 25.82
CA THR A 79 -1.38 -3.39 26.32
C THR A 79 -2.42 -2.69 25.48
N THR A 80 -3.34 -1.99 26.13
CA THR A 80 -4.40 -1.23 25.46
C THR A 80 -4.28 0.24 25.80
N LYS A 81 -4.45 1.09 24.79
CA LYS A 81 -4.55 2.54 24.92
C LYS A 81 -5.76 3.03 24.16
N THR A 82 -6.55 3.90 24.77
CA THR A 82 -7.68 4.61 24.12
C THR A 82 -7.47 6.10 24.21
N MET A 83 -7.91 6.84 23.19
CA MET A 83 -7.85 8.30 23.15
C MET A 83 -8.85 8.83 22.12
N LEU A 84 -9.13 10.12 22.17
CA LEU A 84 -9.78 10.81 21.06
C LEU A 84 -8.79 11.00 19.90
N PHE A 85 -9.30 11.08 18.67
CA PHE A 85 -8.44 11.37 17.52
C PHE A 85 -7.78 12.74 17.60
N ASP A 86 -8.44 13.74 18.20
CA ASP A 86 -7.85 15.07 18.42
C ASP A 86 -6.58 15.00 19.28
N ASP A 87 -6.58 14.16 20.34
CA ASP A 87 -5.39 13.91 21.16
C ASP A 87 -4.30 13.18 20.37
N TYR A 88 -4.70 12.20 19.54
CA TYR A 88 -3.78 11.49 18.66
C TYR A 88 -3.11 12.45 17.67
N PHE A 89 -3.88 13.30 16.98
CA PHE A 89 -3.35 14.26 16.02
C PHE A 89 -2.38 15.24 16.69
N THR A 90 -2.73 15.75 17.85
CA THR A 90 -1.85 16.63 18.65
C THR A 90 -0.53 15.93 18.99
N ALA A 91 -0.58 14.68 19.43
CA ALA A 91 0.62 13.90 19.77
C ALA A 91 1.43 13.48 18.55
N ALA A 92 0.81 13.32 17.36
CA ALA A 92 1.45 12.84 16.15
C ALA A 92 2.19 13.93 15.36
N LYS A 93 1.80 15.20 15.48
CA LYS A 93 2.37 16.34 14.73
C LYS A 93 3.90 16.43 14.74
N ASN A 94 4.54 16.04 15.85
CA ASN A 94 5.99 16.15 16.03
C ASN A 94 6.71 14.81 15.90
N ARG A 95 6.04 13.76 15.46
CA ARG A 95 6.66 12.44 15.30
C ARG A 95 7.25 12.30 13.91
N ARG A 96 8.49 11.85 13.84
CA ARG A 96 9.11 11.37 12.60
C ARG A 96 8.82 9.87 12.48
N ASN A 97 7.77 9.53 11.77
CA ASN A 97 7.41 8.13 11.51
C ASN A 97 7.83 7.76 10.07
N LEU A 98 8.20 6.50 9.87
CA LEU A 98 8.37 5.95 8.53
C LEU A 98 6.98 5.71 7.91
N PRO A 99 6.81 5.98 6.61
CA PRO A 99 5.57 5.63 5.92
C PRO A 99 5.38 4.12 5.95
N TYR A 100 4.12 3.71 5.92
CA TYR A 100 3.78 2.30 5.83
C TYR A 100 2.66 2.07 4.80
N TYR A 101 2.58 0.85 4.31
CA TYR A 101 1.51 0.39 3.44
C TYR A 101 0.75 -0.73 4.17
N GLU A 102 -0.58 -0.63 4.19
CA GLU A 102 -1.44 -1.54 4.96
C GLU A 102 -2.58 -2.05 4.10
N PRO A 103 -2.31 -2.99 3.17
CA PRO A 103 -3.34 -3.62 2.38
C PRO A 103 -4.18 -4.55 3.24
N VAL A 104 -5.49 -4.53 3.02
CA VAL A 104 -6.43 -5.43 3.66
C VAL A 104 -6.57 -6.70 2.85
N ASN A 105 -6.32 -7.84 3.49
CA ASN A 105 -6.45 -9.17 2.89
C ASN A 105 -7.90 -9.65 2.87
N GLN A 106 -8.66 -9.30 3.92
CA GLN A 106 -10.05 -9.73 4.06
C GLN A 106 -10.88 -8.68 4.79
N TYR A 107 -12.06 -8.41 4.23
CA TYR A 107 -13.08 -7.57 4.84
C TYR A 107 -14.27 -8.40 5.30
N THR A 108 -14.87 -7.99 6.43
CA THR A 108 -16.24 -8.33 6.81
C THR A 108 -16.95 -7.00 7.04
N ILE A 109 -17.91 -6.65 6.19
CA ILE A 109 -18.61 -5.36 6.20
C ILE A 109 -20.08 -5.62 6.51
N HIS A 110 -20.65 -4.85 7.41
CA HIS A 110 -22.08 -4.85 7.73
C HIS A 110 -22.57 -3.40 7.68
N VAL A 111 -23.51 -3.12 6.81
CA VAL A 111 -24.16 -1.81 6.68
C VAL A 111 -25.62 -1.92 7.11
N SER A 112 -26.07 -1.00 7.95
CA SER A 112 -27.44 -0.88 8.42
C SER A 112 -28.10 0.35 7.84
N GLU A 113 -29.19 0.17 7.09
CA GLU A 113 -30.04 1.21 6.49
C GLU A 113 -29.25 2.28 5.71
N GLY A 114 -28.06 1.94 5.17
CA GLY A 114 -27.18 2.88 4.50
C GLY A 114 -26.61 4.01 5.39
N GLN A 115 -26.74 3.90 6.72
CA GLN A 115 -26.40 4.98 7.65
C GLN A 115 -25.31 4.62 8.66
N LEU A 116 -25.17 3.34 9.00
CA LEU A 116 -24.21 2.86 9.99
C LEU A 116 -23.48 1.65 9.43
N ALA A 117 -22.16 1.62 9.56
CA ALA A 117 -21.33 0.49 9.15
C ALA A 117 -20.43 -0.01 10.28
N PHE A 118 -20.32 -1.35 10.38
CA PHE A 118 -19.32 -2.04 11.19
C PHE A 118 -18.44 -2.88 10.28
N VAL A 119 -17.13 -2.72 10.41
CA VAL A 119 -16.18 -3.42 9.56
C VAL A 119 -15.09 -4.06 10.40
N LYS A 120 -14.79 -5.33 10.07
CA LYS A 120 -13.54 -5.99 10.45
C LYS A 120 -12.67 -6.10 9.22
N ALA A 121 -11.42 -5.67 9.32
CA ALA A 121 -10.42 -5.80 8.29
C ALA A 121 -9.20 -6.58 8.83
N ASP A 122 -8.76 -7.58 8.07
CA ASP A 122 -7.55 -8.35 8.34
C ASP A 122 -6.45 -7.78 7.43
N ALA A 123 -5.43 -7.17 8.02
CA ALA A 123 -4.42 -6.41 7.29
C ALA A 123 -2.99 -6.76 7.71
N ILE A 124 -2.08 -6.62 6.80
CA ILE A 124 -0.63 -6.72 7.06
C ILE A 124 -0.01 -5.34 6.82
N LEU A 125 0.71 -4.84 7.80
CA LEU A 125 1.44 -3.59 7.69
C LEU A 125 2.86 -3.85 7.18
N TYR A 126 3.24 -3.13 6.13
CA TYR A 126 4.53 -3.23 5.46
C TYR A 126 5.34 -1.95 5.57
N ASN A 127 6.66 -2.08 5.72
CA ASN A 127 7.61 -1.01 5.45
C ASN A 127 8.52 -1.43 4.29
N PHE A 128 8.56 -0.64 3.23
CA PHE A 128 9.43 -0.86 2.06
C PHE A 128 9.37 -2.30 1.53
N GLY A 129 8.16 -2.84 1.35
CA GLY A 129 7.94 -4.20 0.84
C GLY A 129 8.14 -5.32 1.87
N VAL A 130 8.56 -5.03 3.10
CA VAL A 130 8.74 -6.04 4.15
C VAL A 130 7.54 -6.02 5.10
N PRO A 131 6.82 -7.13 5.28
CA PRO A 131 5.73 -7.23 6.24
C PRO A 131 6.28 -7.20 7.66
N ILE A 132 5.72 -6.37 8.53
CA ILE A 132 6.26 -6.17 9.89
C ILE A 132 5.24 -6.45 10.99
N LYS A 133 3.95 -6.29 10.70
CA LYS A 133 2.87 -6.50 11.68
C LYS A 133 1.65 -7.09 11.02
N HIS A 134 0.92 -7.87 11.79
CA HIS A 134 -0.44 -8.30 11.50
C HIS A 134 -1.40 -7.46 12.36
N ASN A 135 -2.33 -6.78 11.70
CA ASN A 135 -3.36 -6.00 12.33
C ASN A 135 -4.73 -6.62 12.07
N ILE A 136 -5.59 -6.59 13.08
CA ILE A 136 -7.02 -6.78 12.91
C ILE A 136 -7.68 -5.47 13.30
N ASP A 137 -8.23 -4.79 12.32
CA ASP A 137 -8.85 -3.50 12.48
C ASP A 137 -10.37 -3.63 12.57
N TYR A 138 -10.96 -2.82 13.45
CA TYR A 138 -12.39 -2.66 13.60
C TYR A 138 -12.75 -1.20 13.40
N PHE A 139 -13.62 -0.95 12.44
CA PHE A 139 -14.10 0.38 12.11
C PHE A 139 -15.60 0.47 12.40
N THR A 140 -16.02 1.60 12.97
CA THR A 140 -17.41 2.02 13.03
C THR A 140 -17.53 3.32 12.26
N LEU A 141 -18.39 3.34 11.24
CA LEU A 141 -18.64 4.52 10.41
C LEU A 141 -20.11 4.89 10.45
N ILE A 142 -20.37 6.20 10.32
CA ILE A 142 -21.71 6.76 10.13
C ILE A 142 -21.73 7.59 8.86
N ARG A 143 -22.91 7.76 8.25
CA ARG A 143 -23.08 8.66 7.11
C ARG A 143 -23.44 10.05 7.60
N GLU A 144 -22.60 11.04 7.28
CA GLU A 144 -22.82 12.48 7.55
C GLU A 144 -22.71 13.26 6.24
N ASN A 145 -23.78 13.97 5.85
CA ASN A 145 -23.84 14.77 4.62
C ASN A 145 -23.38 13.96 3.36
N ASP A 146 -23.89 12.77 3.22
CA ASP A 146 -23.58 11.78 2.15
C ASP A 146 -22.16 11.20 2.19
N ASP A 147 -21.31 11.59 3.15
CA ASP A 147 -19.98 11.04 3.36
C ASP A 147 -19.96 10.01 4.50
N TRP A 148 -19.19 8.94 4.35
CA TRP A 148 -18.88 8.05 5.45
C TRP A 148 -17.79 8.64 6.35
N LYS A 149 -18.07 8.77 7.67
CA LYS A 149 -17.15 9.29 8.69
C LYS A 149 -16.87 8.24 9.76
N PHE A 150 -15.62 8.17 10.21
CA PHE A 150 -15.23 7.24 11.28
C PHE A 150 -15.65 7.76 12.65
N VAL A 151 -16.41 6.96 13.39
CA VAL A 151 -16.76 7.17 14.80
C VAL A 151 -15.74 6.50 15.71
N ASN A 152 -15.33 5.29 15.33
CA ASN A 152 -14.33 4.52 16.08
C ASN A 152 -13.42 3.78 15.12
N ILE A 153 -12.13 3.78 15.45
CA ILE A 153 -11.14 2.89 14.87
C ILE A 153 -10.43 2.20 16.03
N SER A 154 -10.50 0.87 16.06
CA SER A 154 -9.82 0.08 17.09
C SER A 154 -9.10 -1.07 16.43
N PHE A 155 -7.87 -1.36 16.85
CA PHE A 155 -7.12 -2.46 16.26
C PHE A 155 -6.26 -3.22 17.25
N THR A 156 -6.04 -4.49 16.94
CA THR A 156 -4.97 -5.27 17.52
C THR A 156 -3.77 -5.26 16.58
N SER A 157 -2.57 -5.23 17.14
CA SER A 157 -1.33 -5.21 16.36
C SER A 157 -0.31 -6.17 16.95
N THR A 158 0.07 -7.18 16.18
CA THR A 158 1.04 -8.21 16.55
C THR A 158 2.25 -8.15 15.61
N ARG A 159 3.46 -8.13 16.16
CA ARG A 159 4.68 -8.18 15.35
C ARG A 159 4.82 -9.55 14.69
N LEU A 160 5.18 -9.58 13.42
CA LEU A 160 5.49 -10.83 12.72
C LEU A 160 6.82 -11.42 13.19
N LEU A 161 6.95 -12.75 13.09
CA LEU A 161 8.21 -13.43 13.35
C LEU A 161 9.22 -13.12 12.23
N PRO A 162 10.54 -13.12 12.53
CA PRO A 162 11.56 -12.82 11.51
C PRO A 162 11.46 -13.68 10.24
N ASN A 163 11.06 -14.95 10.35
CA ASN A 163 10.91 -15.87 9.22
C ASN A 163 9.70 -15.55 8.32
N ASP A 164 8.74 -14.78 8.83
CA ASP A 164 7.55 -14.35 8.08
C ASP A 164 7.77 -12.97 7.42
N MET A 165 8.88 -12.30 7.74
CA MET A 165 9.22 -10.96 7.23
C MET A 165 9.94 -11.06 5.87
N ILE A 166 9.25 -11.60 4.87
CA ILE A 166 9.80 -11.80 3.53
C ILE A 166 9.47 -10.58 2.66
N TYR A 167 10.51 -10.02 2.00
CA TYR A 167 10.36 -8.92 1.06
C TYR A 167 9.47 -9.29 -0.13
N ASP A 168 8.49 -8.44 -0.42
CA ASP A 168 7.61 -8.54 -1.57
C ASP A 168 7.82 -7.33 -2.51
N PRO A 169 8.36 -7.54 -3.72
CA PRO A 169 8.64 -6.47 -4.66
C PRO A 169 7.36 -5.78 -5.18
N ILE A 170 6.23 -6.50 -5.25
CA ILE A 170 4.95 -5.90 -5.66
C ILE A 170 4.45 -4.94 -4.58
N ILE A 171 4.55 -5.35 -3.32
CA ILE A 171 4.19 -4.49 -2.18
C ILE A 171 5.14 -3.30 -2.08
N PHE A 172 6.45 -3.49 -2.32
CA PHE A 172 7.41 -2.38 -2.39
C PHE A 172 6.99 -1.36 -3.45
N ALA A 173 6.66 -1.80 -4.66
CA ALA A 173 6.25 -0.93 -5.75
C ALA A 173 4.92 -0.20 -5.47
N LYS A 174 3.94 -0.88 -4.87
CA LYS A 174 2.68 -0.26 -4.42
C LYS A 174 2.92 0.78 -3.33
N SER A 175 3.80 0.47 -2.37
CA SER A 175 4.18 1.41 -1.31
C SER A 175 4.89 2.64 -1.86
N TYR A 176 5.73 2.47 -2.88
CA TYR A 176 6.40 3.56 -3.60
C TYR A 176 5.38 4.46 -4.33
N ALA A 177 4.42 3.87 -5.04
CA ALA A 177 3.33 4.64 -5.65
C ALA A 177 2.53 5.43 -4.59
N GLN A 178 2.23 4.83 -3.43
CA GLN A 178 1.58 5.52 -2.32
C GLN A 178 2.42 6.68 -1.77
N ALA A 179 3.76 6.53 -1.71
CA ALA A 179 4.64 7.61 -1.28
C ALA A 179 4.56 8.83 -2.21
N TRP A 180 4.45 8.63 -3.52
CA TRP A 180 4.21 9.70 -4.48
C TRP A 180 2.88 10.44 -4.24
N CYS A 181 1.83 9.75 -3.76
CA CYS A 181 0.54 10.35 -3.42
C CYS A 181 0.55 11.09 -2.06
N SER A 182 1.65 11.03 -1.30
CA SER A 182 1.70 11.49 0.09
C SER A 182 1.77 13.01 0.26
N GLN A 183 2.10 13.75 -0.79
CA GLN A 183 2.51 15.17 -0.73
C GLN A 183 3.71 15.40 0.24
N ASN A 184 4.49 14.33 0.51
CA ASN A 184 5.70 14.37 1.31
C ASN A 184 6.88 13.80 0.50
N PRO A 185 7.72 14.64 -0.10
CA PRO A 185 8.80 14.22 -0.99
C PRO A 185 9.86 13.37 -0.30
N GLU A 186 10.05 13.56 1.01
CA GLU A 186 10.98 12.75 1.79
C GLU A 186 10.55 11.27 1.82
N PHE A 187 9.23 11.00 1.79
CA PHE A 187 8.74 9.62 1.76
C PHE A 187 9.10 8.92 0.46
N VAL A 188 9.09 9.61 -0.67
CA VAL A 188 9.57 9.07 -1.95
C VAL A 188 11.06 8.74 -1.85
N ALA A 189 11.85 9.68 -1.34
CA ALA A 189 13.30 9.52 -1.22
C ALA A 189 13.72 8.35 -0.32
N LEU A 190 12.90 7.96 0.65
CA LEU A 190 13.18 6.82 1.54
C LEU A 190 13.21 5.46 0.80
N PHE A 191 12.58 5.34 -0.37
CA PHE A 191 12.64 4.14 -1.19
C PHE A 191 13.96 3.97 -1.93
N PHE A 192 14.80 5.01 -1.95
CA PHE A 192 16.10 5.02 -2.60
C PHE A 192 17.23 4.75 -1.60
N ALA A 193 18.32 4.14 -2.06
CA ALA A 193 19.57 4.09 -1.30
C ALA A 193 20.10 5.53 -1.07
N GLU A 194 20.98 5.73 -0.08
CA GLU A 194 21.45 7.08 0.28
C GLU A 194 22.19 7.79 -0.87
N ASP A 195 22.93 7.03 -1.66
CA ASP A 195 23.72 7.48 -2.80
C ASP A 195 23.09 7.11 -4.16
N ALA A 196 21.78 6.88 -4.18
CA ALA A 196 21.03 6.50 -5.37
C ALA A 196 20.89 7.66 -6.35
N SER A 197 20.49 7.32 -7.59
CA SER A 197 20.18 8.30 -8.63
C SER A 197 18.77 8.08 -9.20
N LEU A 198 18.11 9.20 -9.53
CA LEU A 198 16.87 9.25 -10.29
C LEU A 198 17.08 10.13 -11.52
N ASN A 199 16.85 9.56 -12.70
CA ASN A 199 16.75 10.32 -13.94
C ASN A 199 15.29 10.33 -14.40
N ILE A 200 14.82 11.48 -14.89
CA ILE A 200 13.49 11.62 -15.47
C ILE A 200 13.68 12.02 -16.95
N ASN A 201 13.23 11.14 -17.84
CA ASN A 201 13.46 11.25 -19.29
C ASN A 201 14.98 11.43 -19.59
N ASN A 202 15.35 12.49 -20.33
CA ASN A 202 16.73 12.81 -20.68
C ASN A 202 17.32 13.93 -19.80
N GLY A 203 16.71 14.18 -18.62
CA GLY A 203 17.20 15.19 -17.68
C GLY A 203 18.47 14.77 -16.95
N ASP A 204 19.04 15.69 -16.19
CA ASP A 204 20.16 15.42 -15.31
C ASP A 204 19.75 14.49 -14.17
N ALA A 205 20.69 13.67 -13.70
CA ALA A 205 20.43 12.78 -12.59
C ALA A 205 20.32 13.54 -11.25
N ALA A 206 19.22 13.35 -10.54
CA ALA A 206 19.12 13.69 -9.13
C ALA A 206 19.90 12.64 -8.32
N VAL A 207 21.02 13.02 -7.71
CA VAL A 207 21.89 12.11 -6.96
C VAL A 207 21.74 12.34 -5.46
N GLY A 208 21.45 11.24 -4.75
CA GLY A 208 21.19 11.21 -3.31
C GLY A 208 19.78 11.64 -2.94
N ARG A 209 19.33 11.18 -1.77
CA ARG A 209 17.94 11.37 -1.30
C ARG A 209 17.48 12.82 -1.28
N THR A 210 18.34 13.76 -0.95
CA THR A 210 17.98 15.20 -0.92
C THR A 210 17.63 15.73 -2.31
N ALA A 211 18.38 15.36 -3.34
CA ALA A 211 18.11 15.77 -4.71
C ALA A 211 16.83 15.07 -5.24
N ILE A 212 16.67 13.78 -4.96
CA ILE A 212 15.48 13.00 -5.32
C ILE A 212 14.22 13.60 -4.67
N ALA A 213 14.29 13.95 -3.38
CA ALA A 213 13.18 14.61 -2.69
C ALA A 213 12.84 15.97 -3.32
N LYS A 214 13.83 16.73 -3.79
CA LYS A 214 13.59 17.99 -4.49
C LYS A 214 12.83 17.79 -5.81
N ASP A 215 13.16 16.76 -6.58
CA ASP A 215 12.46 16.46 -7.83
C ASP A 215 11.03 15.95 -7.54
N ALA A 216 10.86 15.07 -6.55
CA ALA A 216 9.53 14.63 -6.11
C ALA A 216 8.67 15.83 -5.67
N LYS A 217 9.27 16.78 -4.95
CA LYS A 217 8.58 18.01 -4.50
C LYS A 217 8.08 18.83 -5.68
N ALA A 218 8.83 18.94 -6.76
CA ALA A 218 8.42 19.70 -7.93
C ALA A 218 7.12 19.15 -8.56
N PHE A 219 6.96 17.83 -8.64
CA PHE A 219 5.71 17.20 -9.09
C PHE A 219 4.58 17.40 -8.07
N MET A 220 4.84 17.21 -6.80
CA MET A 220 3.84 17.39 -5.74
C MET A 220 3.34 18.84 -5.66
N ASP A 221 4.24 19.83 -5.79
CA ASP A 221 3.87 21.24 -5.84
C ASP A 221 3.03 21.58 -7.08
N ALA A 222 3.36 20.98 -8.23
CA ALA A 222 2.62 21.20 -9.48
C ALA A 222 1.22 20.57 -9.44
N PHE A 223 1.05 19.46 -8.73
CA PHE A 223 -0.18 18.68 -8.64
C PHE A 223 -0.54 18.36 -7.18
N PRO A 224 -1.17 19.30 -6.43
CA PRO A 224 -1.53 19.07 -5.02
C PRO A 224 -2.50 17.89 -4.80
N ASP A 225 -3.26 17.51 -5.82
CA ASP A 225 -4.20 16.39 -5.84
C ASP A 225 -3.63 15.14 -6.55
N MET A 226 -2.31 15.08 -6.74
CA MET A 226 -1.66 14.01 -7.49
C MET A 226 -1.95 12.63 -6.91
N THR A 227 -2.30 11.72 -7.81
CA THR A 227 -2.31 10.29 -7.53
C THR A 227 -1.40 9.55 -8.50
N VAL A 228 -0.64 8.62 -7.97
CA VAL A 228 0.20 7.70 -8.75
C VAL A 228 -0.27 6.28 -8.46
N ARG A 229 -0.59 5.54 -9.50
CA ARG A 229 -1.00 4.14 -9.40
C ARG A 229 0.03 3.26 -10.09
N MET A 230 0.42 2.19 -9.43
CA MET A 230 1.17 1.12 -10.07
C MET A 230 0.26 0.39 -11.06
N ASP A 231 0.66 0.30 -12.31
CA ASP A 231 -0.07 -0.45 -13.35
C ASP A 231 0.44 -1.90 -13.42
N LYS A 232 1.76 -2.07 -13.42
CA LYS A 232 2.41 -3.40 -13.40
C LYS A 232 3.86 -3.29 -12.93
N LEU A 233 4.41 -4.39 -12.50
CA LEU A 233 5.83 -4.57 -12.18
C LEU A 233 6.36 -5.73 -13.01
N LEU A 234 7.46 -5.53 -13.74
CA LEU A 234 8.07 -6.54 -14.59
C LEU A 234 9.53 -6.72 -14.21
N THR A 235 9.96 -7.96 -14.05
CA THR A 235 11.38 -8.29 -13.93
C THR A 235 11.95 -8.57 -15.32
N THR A 236 12.99 -7.84 -15.69
CA THR A 236 13.67 -7.97 -16.98
C THR A 236 15.17 -8.23 -16.78
N PRO A 237 15.90 -8.67 -17.81
CA PRO A 237 17.37 -8.78 -17.73
C PRO A 237 18.08 -7.45 -17.45
N LYS A 238 17.41 -6.32 -17.68
CA LYS A 238 17.95 -4.97 -17.46
C LYS A 238 17.64 -4.41 -16.06
N GLY A 239 16.80 -5.08 -15.28
CA GLY A 239 16.32 -4.63 -13.97
C GLY A 239 14.81 -4.79 -13.80
N THR A 240 14.24 -4.09 -12.84
CA THR A 240 12.80 -4.09 -12.56
C THR A 240 12.13 -2.89 -13.21
N GLU A 241 11.14 -3.12 -14.04
CA GLU A 241 10.33 -2.05 -14.64
C GLU A 241 9.07 -1.82 -13.80
N PHE A 242 8.97 -0.65 -13.22
CA PHE A 242 7.79 -0.15 -12.51
C PHE A 242 6.97 0.72 -13.46
N HIS A 243 5.85 0.21 -13.95
CA HIS A 243 4.93 0.97 -14.80
C HIS A 243 3.86 1.65 -13.95
N TRP A 244 3.59 2.90 -14.27
CA TRP A 244 2.72 3.76 -13.48
C TRP A 244 1.85 4.67 -14.33
N THR A 245 0.72 5.10 -13.76
CA THR A 245 -0.10 6.20 -14.25
C THR A 245 -0.23 7.26 -13.18
N LEU A 246 0.12 8.49 -13.53
CA LEU A 246 -0.10 9.70 -12.73
C LEU A 246 -1.34 10.41 -13.22
N THR A 247 -2.20 10.83 -12.29
CA THR A 247 -3.32 11.75 -12.55
C THR A 247 -3.26 12.90 -11.55
N GLY A 248 -3.69 14.08 -11.96
CA GLY A 248 -3.76 15.25 -11.09
C GLY A 248 -4.23 16.48 -11.83
N THR A 249 -4.51 17.55 -11.09
CA THR A 249 -4.86 18.85 -11.63
C THR A 249 -3.70 19.81 -11.39
N ASN A 250 -3.19 20.43 -12.44
CA ASN A 250 -2.05 21.36 -12.36
C ASN A 250 -2.49 22.69 -11.74
N THR A 251 -2.74 22.68 -10.42
CA THR A 251 -3.20 23.86 -9.64
C THR A 251 -2.14 24.45 -8.73
N GLY A 252 -0.89 23.94 -8.79
CA GLY A 252 0.22 24.48 -8.03
C GLY A 252 0.63 25.89 -8.49
N PRO A 253 1.70 26.46 -7.91
CA PRO A 253 2.19 27.79 -8.28
C PRO A 253 2.44 27.89 -9.79
N ASN A 254 1.83 28.91 -10.44
CA ASN A 254 1.83 29.11 -11.90
C ASN A 254 1.20 27.94 -12.70
N GLY A 255 0.37 27.13 -12.07
CA GLY A 255 -0.32 26.01 -12.72
C GLY A 255 -1.36 26.48 -13.74
N THR A 256 -1.62 25.61 -14.71
CA THR A 256 -2.57 25.87 -15.80
C THR A 256 -4.03 25.58 -15.45
N GLY A 257 -4.29 24.94 -14.30
CA GLY A 257 -5.61 24.45 -13.89
C GLY A 257 -6.08 23.24 -14.70
N LYS A 258 -5.24 22.67 -15.54
CA LYS A 258 -5.61 21.55 -16.42
C LYS A 258 -5.41 20.21 -15.74
N LYS A 259 -6.30 19.26 -16.03
CA LYS A 259 -6.14 17.85 -15.65
C LYS A 259 -5.07 17.20 -16.50
N VAL A 260 -4.24 16.39 -15.87
CA VAL A 260 -3.20 15.59 -16.50
C VAL A 260 -3.41 14.12 -16.15
N LYS A 261 -3.25 13.24 -17.13
CA LYS A 261 -3.21 11.79 -16.99
C LYS A 261 -2.10 11.27 -17.88
N ILE A 262 -0.98 10.92 -17.28
CA ILE A 262 0.19 10.46 -18.00
C ILE A 262 0.65 9.12 -17.47
N SER A 263 1.04 8.21 -18.36
CA SER A 263 1.61 6.92 -18.01
C SER A 263 3.08 6.88 -18.39
N GLY A 264 3.85 6.12 -17.61
CA GLY A 264 5.26 5.93 -17.85
C GLY A 264 5.78 4.67 -17.18
N PHE A 265 7.09 4.54 -17.18
CA PHE A 265 7.76 3.50 -16.41
C PHE A 265 9.08 4.01 -15.86
N GLU A 266 9.54 3.37 -14.79
CA GLU A 266 10.87 3.52 -14.24
C GLU A 266 11.60 2.18 -14.35
N LEU A 267 12.82 2.17 -14.86
CA LEU A 267 13.71 1.02 -14.82
C LEU A 267 14.57 1.13 -13.57
N TRP A 268 14.37 0.23 -12.62
CA TRP A 268 15.07 0.20 -11.34
C TRP A 268 16.22 -0.80 -11.35
N GLN A 269 17.37 -0.38 -10.78
CA GLN A 269 18.37 -1.25 -10.20
C GLN A 269 18.21 -1.22 -8.68
N LEU A 270 18.02 -2.37 -8.06
CA LEU A 270 17.87 -2.46 -6.61
C LEU A 270 19.22 -2.82 -5.97
N ASP A 271 19.47 -2.30 -4.76
CA ASP A 271 20.62 -2.69 -3.94
C ASP A 271 20.34 -4.01 -3.19
N ALA A 272 21.34 -4.50 -2.44
CA ALA A 272 21.22 -5.73 -1.66
C ALA A 272 20.19 -5.65 -0.51
N LYS A 273 19.70 -4.46 -0.18
CA LYS A 273 18.65 -4.24 0.83
C LYS A 273 17.26 -4.12 0.21
N GLY A 274 17.15 -4.23 -1.13
CA GLY A 274 15.91 -4.06 -1.87
C GLY A 274 15.49 -2.60 -2.09
N LEU A 275 16.36 -1.62 -1.83
CA LEU A 275 16.12 -0.21 -2.13
C LEU A 275 16.54 0.13 -3.56
N ILE A 276 15.93 1.15 -4.14
CA ILE A 276 16.26 1.64 -5.47
C ILE A 276 17.65 2.29 -5.43
N LYS A 277 18.61 1.75 -6.18
CA LYS A 277 19.96 2.28 -6.35
C LYS A 277 20.06 3.19 -7.55
N GLU A 278 19.40 2.85 -8.63
CA GLU A 278 19.26 3.66 -9.83
C GLU A 278 17.82 3.55 -10.35
N SER A 279 17.23 4.67 -10.71
CA SER A 279 15.94 4.74 -11.41
C SER A 279 16.08 5.57 -12.68
N LYS A 280 15.60 5.03 -13.80
CA LYS A 280 15.50 5.72 -15.10
C LYS A 280 14.02 5.78 -15.49
N GLY A 281 13.39 6.92 -15.19
CA GLY A 281 12.00 7.20 -15.49
C GLY A 281 11.82 7.69 -16.92
N ASN A 282 10.79 7.19 -17.59
CA ASN A 282 10.42 7.59 -18.94
C ASN A 282 8.91 7.77 -19.04
N PHE A 283 8.50 8.90 -19.61
CA PHE A 283 7.13 9.17 -20.02
C PHE A 283 7.14 10.07 -21.25
N ASP A 284 6.02 10.18 -21.97
CA ASP A 284 5.87 11.04 -23.13
C ASP A 284 5.81 12.51 -22.70
N ALA A 285 6.94 13.22 -22.87
CA ALA A 285 7.06 14.62 -22.49
C ALA A 285 6.27 15.56 -23.42
N GLU A 286 6.08 15.20 -24.70
CA GLU A 286 5.28 16.00 -25.62
C GLU A 286 3.80 15.94 -25.25
N GLU A 287 3.29 14.74 -24.96
CA GLU A 287 1.94 14.53 -24.51
C GLU A 287 1.70 15.18 -23.14
N TYR A 288 2.65 15.08 -22.21
CA TYR A 288 2.58 15.76 -20.93
C TYR A 288 2.43 17.29 -21.10
N ASN A 289 3.28 17.90 -21.96
CA ASN A 289 3.21 19.33 -22.26
C ASN A 289 1.89 19.72 -22.98
N ARG A 290 1.40 18.85 -23.87
CA ARG A 290 0.09 19.04 -24.51
C ARG A 290 -1.03 19.08 -23.46
N GLN A 291 -1.01 18.14 -22.51
CA GLN A 291 -2.03 18.06 -21.44
C GLN A 291 -1.93 19.23 -20.47
N LEU A 292 -0.74 19.72 -20.14
CA LEU A 292 -0.59 20.95 -19.35
C LEU A 292 -1.24 22.16 -20.03
N LYS A 293 -1.27 22.21 -21.36
CA LYS A 293 -1.86 23.31 -22.12
C LYS A 293 -3.36 23.14 -22.36
N TYR A 294 -3.79 21.93 -22.70
CA TYR A 294 -5.15 21.66 -23.21
C TYR A 294 -5.99 20.77 -22.27
N GLY A 295 -5.39 20.07 -21.34
CA GLY A 295 -5.99 19.07 -20.49
C GLY A 295 -5.85 17.65 -21.06
N ALA A 296 -6.02 16.66 -20.18
CA ALA A 296 -6.20 15.26 -20.60
C ALA A 296 -7.54 15.10 -21.32
N GLU A 297 -7.58 14.23 -22.31
CA GLU A 297 -8.84 13.78 -22.91
C GLU A 297 -9.52 12.78 -21.95
N ASP A 298 -10.86 12.81 -21.86
CA ASP A 298 -11.67 11.95 -20.99
C ASP A 298 -11.62 10.46 -21.42
#